data_820872bfbe37adfa9a9e27a8e2c04112
#
_entry.id   820872bfbe37adfa9a9e27a8e2c04112
#
_cell.length_a   1.000
_cell.length_b   1.000
_cell.length_c   1.000
_cell.angle_alpha   90.00
_cell.angle_beta   90.00
_cell.angle_gamma   90.00
#
_symmetry.space_group_name_H-M   'P 1'
#
loop_
_entity.id
_entity.type
_entity.pdbx_description
1 polymer ?
#
loop_
_entity_poly.entity_id
_entity_poly.type
_entity_poly.pdbx_seq_one_letter_code
_entity_poly.pdbx_strand_id
1 'polypeptide(L)'
;MSYIGKIPTAAALTSSDISDGIITNAKLAQDIISGDTALGAEPADTDEFLVSDAGVLKRMDYSYIKGGGITVADQWRLTANLTATNGTISSNLEQVDTNALGSLGSAMTVSSGIFTFPSTGFYLVGFHGSGANASSADNMTVIIQGTTNNSSYANIAEASESSSGAAQEQIAGLSTQCIVDVTDTSNVKVLFQTSSFGSGSYLMGSTDINYSAFHFIRLGDT
;
A
#
# COMPACT_ATOMS: atom_id res chain seq x y z
N MET A 1 4.29 82.84 -2.84
CA MET A 1 4.07 82.34 -4.22
C MET A 1 3.55 80.95 -4.17
N SER A 2 2.33 80.70 -4.68
CA SER A 2 1.74 79.34 -4.80
C SER A 2 2.52 78.63 -5.88
N TYR A 3 2.98 77.42 -5.55
CA TYR A 3 3.58 76.52 -6.56
C TYR A 3 2.46 76.04 -7.50
N ILE A 4 2.51 76.52 -8.75
CA ILE A 4 1.57 76.14 -9.80
C ILE A 4 2.26 75.07 -10.67
N GLY A 5 2.67 73.95 -10.07
CA GLY A 5 3.24 72.82 -10.77
C GLY A 5 2.26 71.65 -10.77
N LYS A 6 2.20 70.89 -11.87
CA LYS A 6 1.59 69.60 -11.89
C LYS A 6 2.25 68.69 -10.86
N ILE A 7 1.49 68.04 -9.98
CA ILE A 7 2.04 67.03 -9.09
C ILE A 7 2.78 66.01 -9.99
N PRO A 8 4.09 65.77 -9.79
CA PRO A 8 4.79 64.79 -10.61
C PRO A 8 4.06 63.43 -10.52
N THR A 9 3.69 62.85 -11.62
CA THR A 9 3.24 61.46 -11.65
C THR A 9 4.37 60.63 -11.05
N ALA A 10 4.10 59.90 -9.95
CA ALA A 10 5.08 59.00 -9.37
C ALA A 10 5.60 58.06 -10.49
N ALA A 11 6.91 58.02 -10.66
CA ALA A 11 7.49 57.04 -11.58
C ALA A 11 7.11 55.62 -11.08
N ALA A 12 6.79 54.73 -12.01
CA ALA A 12 6.57 53.34 -11.67
C ALA A 12 7.87 52.80 -11.03
N LEU A 13 7.70 52.15 -9.87
CA LEU A 13 8.82 51.47 -9.20
C LEU A 13 9.36 50.36 -10.11
N THR A 14 10.66 50.33 -10.25
CA THR A 14 11.40 49.25 -10.93
C THR A 14 12.08 48.35 -9.88
N SER A 15 12.54 47.17 -10.29
CA SER A 15 13.24 46.26 -9.37
C SER A 15 14.48 46.88 -8.73
N SER A 16 15.15 47.86 -9.40
CA SER A 16 16.28 48.59 -8.87
C SER A 16 15.95 49.61 -7.76
N ASP A 17 14.67 49.95 -7.63
CA ASP A 17 14.20 50.87 -6.59
C ASP A 17 13.94 50.15 -5.25
N ILE A 18 13.99 48.80 -5.24
CA ILE A 18 13.79 47.95 -4.10
C ILE A 18 15.10 47.21 -3.83
N SER A 19 15.87 47.63 -2.82
CA SER A 19 17.11 46.95 -2.45
C SER A 19 16.81 45.55 -1.89
N ASP A 20 17.76 44.64 -2.09
CA ASP A 20 17.65 43.27 -1.56
C ASP A 20 17.46 43.28 -0.03
N GLY A 21 16.57 42.42 0.46
CA GLY A 21 16.32 42.20 1.87
C GLY A 21 15.46 43.28 2.57
N ILE A 22 15.02 44.35 1.88
CA ILE A 22 14.17 45.39 2.52
C ILE A 22 12.71 45.03 2.66
N ILE A 23 12.21 44.04 1.90
CA ILE A 23 10.86 43.53 2.06
C ILE A 23 10.85 42.46 3.15
N THR A 24 10.48 42.83 4.34
CA THR A 24 10.33 41.96 5.50
C THR A 24 8.88 41.58 5.72
N ASN A 25 8.59 40.60 6.59
CA ASN A 25 7.23 40.23 6.95
C ASN A 25 6.38 41.40 7.42
N ALA A 26 6.99 42.37 8.08
CA ALA A 26 6.27 43.60 8.54
C ALA A 26 5.80 44.49 7.39
N LYS A 27 6.35 44.30 6.17
CA LYS A 27 5.96 45.06 4.97
C LYS A 27 4.98 44.31 4.06
N LEU A 28 4.74 43.03 4.36
CA LEU A 28 3.71 42.25 3.71
C LEU A 28 2.40 42.40 4.48
N ALA A 29 1.27 42.56 3.77
CA ALA A 29 -0.04 42.51 4.42
C ALA A 29 -0.23 41.12 5.06
N GLN A 30 -0.89 41.06 6.23
CA GLN A 30 -1.14 39.82 6.93
C GLN A 30 -2.12 38.90 6.18
N ASP A 31 -2.88 39.45 5.26
CA ASP A 31 -3.87 38.81 4.43
C ASP A 31 -3.37 38.47 3.01
N ILE A 32 -2.05 38.55 2.76
CA ILE A 32 -1.44 38.30 1.45
C ILE A 32 -1.74 36.90 0.90
N ILE A 33 -2.14 35.98 1.76
CA ILE A 33 -2.62 34.64 1.37
C ILE A 33 -4.13 34.56 1.53
N SER A 34 -4.65 34.94 2.70
CA SER A 34 -6.08 34.81 3.01
C SER A 34 -6.98 35.80 2.28
N GLY A 35 -6.42 36.88 1.74
CA GLY A 35 -7.13 37.85 0.90
C GLY A 35 -7.32 37.42 -0.56
N ASP A 36 -6.59 36.40 -1.00
CA ASP A 36 -6.72 35.85 -2.35
C ASP A 36 -7.89 34.86 -2.46
N THR A 37 -8.30 34.62 -3.71
CA THR A 37 -9.36 33.64 -3.99
C THR A 37 -8.86 32.23 -3.62
N ALA A 38 -9.64 31.52 -2.80
CA ALA A 38 -9.31 30.14 -2.41
C ALA A 38 -9.28 29.20 -3.63
N LEU A 39 -8.28 28.33 -3.69
CA LEU A 39 -8.27 27.21 -4.61
C LEU A 39 -9.40 26.26 -4.22
N GLY A 40 -10.45 26.17 -5.07
CA GLY A 40 -11.66 25.39 -4.76
C GLY A 40 -11.55 23.88 -5.02
N ALA A 41 -10.36 23.36 -5.29
CA ALA A 41 -10.08 21.95 -5.59
C ALA A 41 -8.73 21.54 -4.99
N GLU A 42 -8.46 20.24 -5.01
CA GLU A 42 -7.14 19.73 -4.65
C GLU A 42 -6.07 20.29 -5.60
N PRO A 43 -4.91 20.76 -5.08
CA PRO A 43 -3.82 21.23 -5.93
C PRO A 43 -3.37 20.14 -6.91
N ALA A 44 -3.01 20.55 -8.12
CA ALA A 44 -2.35 19.65 -9.07
C ALA A 44 -0.93 19.31 -8.58
N ASP A 45 -0.39 18.16 -8.98
CA ASP A 45 0.95 17.73 -8.59
C ASP A 45 2.06 18.72 -8.96
N THR A 46 1.80 19.54 -9.98
CA THR A 46 2.70 20.59 -10.48
C THR A 46 2.47 21.97 -9.87
N ASP A 47 1.48 22.12 -8.97
CA ASP A 47 1.29 23.37 -8.24
C ASP A 47 2.43 23.56 -7.24
N GLU A 48 2.94 24.78 -7.15
CA GLU A 48 4.16 25.09 -6.43
C GLU A 48 3.89 25.86 -5.14
N PHE A 49 4.62 25.52 -4.10
CA PHE A 49 4.63 26.20 -2.80
C PHE A 49 5.97 26.84 -2.55
N LEU A 50 5.95 28.01 -1.88
CA LEU A 50 7.15 28.63 -1.40
C LEU A 50 7.57 28.02 -0.07
N VAL A 51 8.80 27.52 0.01
CA VAL A 51 9.37 26.92 1.22
C VAL A 51 10.71 27.57 1.56
N SER A 52 11.04 27.64 2.86
CA SER A 52 12.36 28.04 3.32
C SER A 52 13.22 26.80 3.57
N ASP A 53 14.22 26.57 2.74
CA ASP A 53 15.20 25.51 2.91
C ASP A 53 16.50 26.10 3.45
N ALA A 54 16.83 25.84 4.72
CA ALA A 54 18.00 26.39 5.43
C ALA A 54 18.13 27.92 5.30
N GLY A 55 17.00 28.64 5.32
CA GLY A 55 16.94 30.10 5.22
C GLY A 55 16.95 30.64 3.78
N VAL A 56 17.00 29.77 2.77
CA VAL A 56 16.90 30.14 1.34
C VAL A 56 15.48 29.83 0.85
N LEU A 57 14.83 30.81 0.21
CA LEU A 57 13.52 30.62 -0.40
C LEU A 57 13.66 29.72 -1.64
N LYS A 58 12.85 28.65 -1.64
CA LYS A 58 12.74 27.71 -2.78
C LYS A 58 11.29 27.43 -3.10
N ARG A 59 11.02 26.99 -4.30
CA ARG A 59 9.71 26.43 -4.68
C ARG A 59 9.74 24.91 -4.48
N MET A 60 8.59 24.34 -4.14
CA MET A 60 8.40 22.90 -4.00
C MET A 60 7.04 22.52 -4.61
N ASP A 61 7.03 21.51 -5.45
CA ASP A 61 5.80 21.01 -6.07
C ASP A 61 4.92 20.31 -5.03
N TYR A 62 3.60 20.40 -5.19
CA TYR A 62 2.63 19.75 -4.30
C TYR A 62 2.86 18.24 -4.20
N SER A 63 3.34 17.61 -5.28
CA SER A 63 3.68 16.18 -5.29
C SER A 63 4.63 15.74 -4.17
N TYR A 64 5.45 16.65 -3.65
CA TYR A 64 6.37 16.38 -2.52
C TYR A 64 5.77 16.68 -1.15
N ILE A 65 4.65 17.39 -1.07
CA ILE A 65 4.01 17.82 0.18
C ILE A 65 2.79 16.96 0.50
N LYS A 66 2.08 16.49 -0.54
CA LYS A 66 0.91 15.65 -0.36
C LYS A 66 1.28 14.39 0.41
N GLY A 67 0.54 14.10 1.47
CA GLY A 67 0.74 12.89 2.25
C GLY A 67 0.55 11.65 1.36
N GLY A 68 1.52 10.76 1.38
CA GLY A 68 1.40 9.46 0.73
C GLY A 68 0.36 8.61 1.46
N GLY A 69 -0.82 8.42 0.86
CA GLY A 69 -1.76 7.39 1.29
C GLY A 69 -1.26 5.99 0.96
N ILE A 70 -2.10 4.98 1.15
CA ILE A 70 -1.82 3.62 0.67
C ILE A 70 -1.72 3.66 -0.86
N THR A 71 -0.57 3.28 -1.40
CA THR A 71 -0.27 3.33 -2.84
C THR A 71 -0.43 1.97 -3.53
N VAL A 72 -0.40 0.88 -2.76
CA VAL A 72 -0.62 -0.49 -3.24
C VAL A 72 -1.52 -1.21 -2.24
N ALA A 73 -2.62 -1.74 -2.73
CA ALA A 73 -3.44 -2.73 -2.04
C ALA A 73 -3.90 -3.76 -3.06
N ASP A 74 -3.55 -5.01 -2.85
CA ASP A 74 -3.82 -6.10 -3.79
C ASP A 74 -4.38 -7.32 -3.05
N GLN A 75 -5.25 -8.04 -3.74
CA GLN A 75 -5.92 -9.22 -3.22
C GLN A 75 -5.87 -10.35 -4.24
N TRP A 76 -5.58 -11.53 -3.76
CA TRP A 76 -5.60 -12.79 -4.51
C TRP A 76 -6.48 -13.78 -3.80
N ARG A 77 -7.04 -14.73 -4.53
CA ARG A 77 -7.88 -15.80 -3.96
C ARG A 77 -7.59 -17.15 -4.59
N LEU A 78 -8.09 -18.19 -3.94
CA LEU A 78 -8.25 -19.50 -4.56
C LEU A 78 -9.56 -19.53 -5.36
N THR A 79 -9.47 -19.87 -6.63
CA THR A 79 -10.63 -19.99 -7.55
C THR A 79 -11.40 -21.30 -7.40
N ALA A 80 -10.77 -22.33 -6.84
CA ALA A 80 -11.34 -23.65 -6.60
C ALA A 80 -10.75 -24.26 -5.33
N ASN A 81 -11.45 -25.23 -4.75
CA ASN A 81 -10.93 -25.96 -3.60
C ASN A 81 -9.55 -26.53 -3.88
N LEU A 82 -8.65 -26.27 -2.95
CA LEU A 82 -7.29 -26.82 -2.96
C LEU A 82 -7.25 -27.99 -1.98
N THR A 83 -7.34 -29.21 -2.51
CA THR A 83 -7.22 -30.43 -1.71
C THR A 83 -5.81 -30.52 -1.14
N ALA A 84 -5.73 -30.96 0.10
CA ALA A 84 -4.53 -30.98 0.91
C ALA A 84 -3.26 -31.45 0.17
N THR A 85 -2.50 -30.50 -0.24
CA THR A 85 -1.11 -30.71 -0.65
C THR A 85 -0.25 -30.00 0.35
N ASN A 86 0.16 -30.67 1.41
CA ASN A 86 1.11 -30.08 2.36
C ASN A 86 2.31 -29.52 1.61
N GLY A 87 2.32 -28.21 1.35
CA GLY A 87 3.31 -27.53 0.51
C GLY A 87 2.84 -26.19 -0.02
N THR A 88 3.59 -25.63 -0.95
CA THR A 88 3.33 -24.32 -1.53
C THR A 88 2.01 -24.29 -2.30
N ILE A 89 1.19 -23.28 -2.04
CA ILE A 89 -0.04 -22.98 -2.80
C ILE A 89 0.39 -22.38 -4.13
N SER A 90 0.40 -23.18 -5.19
CA SER A 90 0.92 -22.79 -6.52
C SER A 90 -0.11 -22.85 -7.64
N SER A 91 -1.34 -23.28 -7.36
CA SER A 91 -2.42 -23.42 -8.33
C SER A 91 -3.71 -22.77 -7.84
N ASN A 92 -4.65 -22.57 -8.77
CA ASN A 92 -5.95 -21.94 -8.51
C ASN A 92 -5.84 -20.52 -7.94
N LEU A 93 -4.77 -19.79 -8.26
CA LEU A 93 -4.54 -18.43 -7.83
C LEU A 93 -5.06 -17.44 -8.86
N GLU A 94 -5.86 -16.49 -8.42
CA GLU A 94 -6.42 -15.41 -9.24
C GLU A 94 -6.33 -14.09 -8.49
N GLN A 95 -5.95 -13.03 -9.20
CA GLN A 95 -6.12 -11.68 -8.67
C GLN A 95 -7.62 -11.34 -8.63
N VAL A 96 -8.09 -10.77 -7.53
CA VAL A 96 -9.51 -10.54 -7.31
C VAL A 96 -10.01 -9.39 -8.18
N ASP A 97 -11.03 -9.64 -9.02
CA ASP A 97 -11.55 -8.71 -10.03
C ASP A 97 -13.09 -8.68 -10.14
N THR A 98 -13.81 -9.38 -9.25
CA THR A 98 -15.27 -9.53 -9.35
C THR A 98 -16.00 -8.89 -8.15
N ASN A 99 -17.31 -8.63 -8.31
CA ASN A 99 -18.23 -8.20 -7.24
C ASN A 99 -17.78 -6.95 -6.45
N ALA A 100 -17.35 -5.90 -7.14
CA ALA A 100 -16.82 -4.66 -6.55
C ALA A 100 -15.53 -4.84 -5.73
N LEU A 101 -14.89 -5.99 -5.79
CA LEU A 101 -13.54 -6.21 -5.30
C LEU A 101 -12.54 -5.69 -6.33
N GLY A 102 -11.40 -5.21 -5.87
CA GLY A 102 -10.38 -4.65 -6.75
C GLY A 102 -9.04 -4.47 -6.05
N SER A 103 -8.13 -3.84 -6.77
CA SER A 103 -6.80 -3.51 -6.31
C SER A 103 -6.53 -2.01 -6.47
N LEU A 104 -5.57 -1.50 -5.72
CA LEU A 104 -5.06 -0.13 -5.81
C LEU A 104 -3.59 -0.17 -6.25
N GLY A 105 -3.23 0.64 -7.24
CA GLY A 105 -1.86 0.76 -7.71
C GLY A 105 -1.38 -0.46 -8.50
N SER A 106 -0.08 -0.74 -8.43
CA SER A 106 0.53 -1.87 -9.15
C SER A 106 0.30 -3.18 -8.41
N ALA A 107 -0.17 -4.20 -9.13
CA ALA A 107 -0.47 -5.52 -8.59
C ALA A 107 0.81 -6.31 -8.24
N MET A 108 0.66 -7.26 -7.32
CA MET A 108 1.61 -8.37 -7.16
C MET A 108 1.66 -9.21 -8.43
N THR A 109 2.79 -9.83 -8.70
CA THR A 109 2.87 -10.89 -9.70
C THR A 109 3.15 -12.23 -9.03
N VAL A 110 2.62 -13.32 -9.60
CA VAL A 110 2.81 -14.66 -9.04
C VAL A 110 3.34 -15.62 -10.11
N SER A 111 4.30 -16.43 -9.72
CA SER A 111 4.81 -17.54 -10.54
C SER A 111 5.10 -18.75 -9.65
N SER A 112 4.48 -19.89 -9.96
CA SER A 112 4.62 -21.12 -9.16
C SER A 112 4.34 -20.92 -7.66
N GLY A 113 3.40 -20.02 -7.32
CA GLY A 113 3.03 -19.71 -5.93
C GLY A 113 3.95 -18.70 -5.23
N ILE A 114 4.99 -18.22 -5.90
CA ILE A 114 5.89 -17.18 -5.37
C ILE A 114 5.38 -15.81 -5.80
N PHE A 115 5.07 -14.97 -4.83
CA PHE A 115 4.62 -13.60 -5.04
C PHE A 115 5.78 -12.62 -5.04
N THR A 116 5.81 -11.77 -6.05
CA THR A 116 6.80 -10.69 -6.22
C THR A 116 6.12 -9.35 -6.00
N PHE A 117 6.72 -8.52 -5.15
CA PHE A 117 6.24 -7.18 -4.84
C PHE A 117 6.50 -6.20 -5.99
N PRO A 118 5.57 -5.27 -6.27
CA PRO A 118 5.73 -4.30 -7.36
C PRO A 118 6.74 -3.18 -7.04
N SER A 119 6.99 -2.91 -5.78
CA SER A 119 7.93 -1.87 -5.32
C SER A 119 8.52 -2.21 -3.96
N THR A 120 9.59 -1.53 -3.57
CA THR A 120 10.13 -1.58 -2.21
C THR A 120 9.19 -0.89 -1.21
N GLY A 121 9.33 -1.19 0.07
CA GLY A 121 8.52 -0.64 1.15
C GLY A 121 8.10 -1.67 2.19
N PHE A 122 7.43 -1.22 3.23
CA PHE A 122 6.81 -2.10 4.23
C PHE A 122 5.44 -2.55 3.75
N TYR A 123 5.22 -3.86 3.74
CA TYR A 123 3.95 -4.46 3.33
C TYR A 123 3.32 -5.25 4.47
N LEU A 124 2.03 -5.00 4.72
CA LEU A 124 1.20 -5.95 5.45
C LEU A 124 0.84 -7.08 4.49
N VAL A 125 1.31 -8.28 4.79
CA VAL A 125 1.03 -9.51 4.04
C VAL A 125 0.15 -10.39 4.91
N GLY A 126 -0.97 -10.85 4.38
CA GLY A 126 -1.88 -11.68 5.14
C GLY A 126 -2.50 -12.80 4.33
N PHE A 127 -2.88 -13.83 5.06
CA PHE A 127 -3.72 -14.93 4.61
C PHE A 127 -4.99 -14.98 5.45
N HIS A 128 -6.10 -15.12 4.77
CA HIS A 128 -7.40 -15.45 5.37
C HIS A 128 -7.98 -16.63 4.61
N GLY A 129 -8.42 -17.65 5.30
CA GLY A 129 -8.92 -18.84 4.62
C GLY A 129 -9.93 -19.65 5.43
N SER A 130 -10.75 -20.38 4.71
CA SER A 130 -11.64 -21.40 5.24
C SER A 130 -11.08 -22.79 4.88
N GLY A 131 -10.67 -23.52 5.90
CA GLY A 131 -10.28 -24.92 5.76
C GLY A 131 -11.49 -25.82 6.00
N ALA A 132 -11.67 -26.85 5.20
CA ALA A 132 -12.69 -27.87 5.39
C ALA A 132 -12.02 -29.23 5.63
N ASN A 133 -12.48 -29.91 6.66
CA ASN A 133 -12.06 -31.27 7.01
C ASN A 133 -13.18 -32.28 6.71
N ALA A 134 -12.85 -33.30 5.94
CA ALA A 134 -13.85 -34.23 5.43
C ALA A 134 -14.42 -35.20 6.46
N SER A 135 -13.70 -35.65 7.48
CA SER A 135 -14.24 -36.65 8.45
C SER A 135 -13.32 -37.15 9.54
N SER A 136 -12.11 -36.66 9.71
CA SER A 136 -11.17 -37.10 10.75
C SER A 136 -10.58 -35.93 11.53
N ALA A 137 -10.14 -36.18 12.76
CA ALA A 137 -9.37 -35.17 13.50
C ALA A 137 -8.15 -34.74 12.69
N ASP A 138 -8.00 -33.46 12.49
CA ASP A 138 -6.97 -32.89 11.65
C ASP A 138 -6.45 -31.57 12.22
N ASN A 139 -5.19 -31.29 11.97
CA ASN A 139 -4.55 -30.01 12.25
C ASN A 139 -4.30 -29.33 10.90
N MET A 140 -5.08 -28.32 10.59
CA MET A 140 -4.84 -27.54 9.37
C MET A 140 -3.97 -26.34 9.71
N THR A 141 -2.84 -26.22 9.05
CA THR A 141 -1.91 -25.10 9.24
C THR A 141 -1.70 -24.38 7.93
N VAL A 142 -1.79 -23.05 7.96
CA VAL A 142 -1.38 -22.16 6.86
C VAL A 142 -0.18 -21.35 7.30
N ILE A 143 0.76 -21.17 6.39
CA ILE A 143 2.07 -20.58 6.64
C ILE A 143 2.34 -19.50 5.59
N ILE A 144 2.84 -18.35 6.04
CA ILE A 144 3.50 -17.37 5.19
C ILE A 144 5.00 -17.64 5.30
N GLN A 145 5.65 -17.88 4.18
CA GLN A 145 7.11 -17.94 4.09
C GLN A 145 7.65 -16.72 3.38
N GLY A 146 8.78 -16.22 3.85
CA GLY A 146 9.52 -15.11 3.26
C GLY A 146 10.94 -15.49 2.92
N THR A 147 11.52 -14.76 1.97
CA THR A 147 12.93 -14.85 1.60
C THR A 147 13.52 -13.46 1.40
N THR A 148 14.81 -13.31 1.64
CA THR A 148 15.60 -12.10 1.36
C THR A 148 16.65 -12.31 0.26
N ASN A 149 16.69 -13.50 -0.33
CA ASN A 149 17.70 -13.87 -1.35
C ASN A 149 17.08 -14.62 -2.54
N ASN A 150 15.74 -14.67 -2.63
CA ASN A 150 14.97 -15.39 -3.65
C ASN A 150 15.37 -16.88 -3.82
N SER A 151 15.87 -17.49 -2.77
CA SER A 151 16.39 -18.88 -2.79
C SER A 151 15.99 -19.67 -1.57
N SER A 152 16.27 -19.16 -0.37
CA SER A 152 15.96 -19.84 0.89
C SER A 152 14.75 -19.18 1.53
N TYR A 153 13.70 -19.94 1.76
CA TYR A 153 12.46 -19.50 2.38
C TYR A 153 12.38 -19.98 3.82
N ALA A 154 11.87 -19.13 4.71
CA ALA A 154 11.64 -19.45 6.11
C ALA A 154 10.21 -19.09 6.50
N ASN A 155 9.63 -19.83 7.46
CA ASN A 155 8.33 -19.48 8.03
C ASN A 155 8.45 -18.14 8.76
N ILE A 156 7.59 -17.17 8.40
CA ILE A 156 7.55 -15.85 9.03
C ILE A 156 6.23 -15.60 9.76
N ALA A 157 5.14 -16.30 9.38
CA ALA A 157 3.89 -16.31 10.13
C ALA A 157 3.13 -17.61 9.85
N GLU A 158 2.37 -18.08 10.83
CA GLU A 158 1.52 -19.27 10.68
C GLU A 158 0.26 -19.16 11.54
N ALA A 159 -0.77 -19.90 11.14
CA ALA A 159 -1.97 -20.13 11.91
C ALA A 159 -2.40 -21.58 11.76
N SER A 160 -2.81 -22.19 12.86
CA SER A 160 -3.26 -23.58 12.92
C SER A 160 -4.62 -23.67 13.57
N GLU A 161 -5.45 -24.54 13.05
CA GLU A 161 -6.75 -24.89 13.63
C GLU A 161 -6.86 -26.40 13.69
N SER A 162 -7.43 -26.91 14.78
CA SER A 162 -7.62 -28.34 15.00
C SER A 162 -9.11 -28.70 14.94
N SER A 163 -9.45 -29.70 14.15
CA SER A 163 -10.79 -30.25 14.13
C SER A 163 -10.91 -31.49 15.04
N SER A 164 -12.08 -31.69 15.64
CA SER A 164 -12.31 -32.76 16.63
C SER A 164 -12.62 -34.13 16.04
N GLY A 165 -12.67 -34.26 14.71
CA GLY A 165 -12.97 -35.54 14.06
C GLY A 165 -14.42 -35.98 14.21
N ALA A 166 -15.36 -35.13 13.87
CA ALA A 166 -16.77 -35.49 13.80
C ALA A 166 -17.07 -36.28 12.51
N ALA A 167 -18.21 -37.00 12.51
CA ALA A 167 -18.67 -37.74 11.32
C ALA A 167 -19.18 -36.83 10.18
N GLN A 168 -19.06 -35.53 10.31
CA GLN A 168 -19.49 -34.52 9.34
C GLN A 168 -18.33 -33.53 9.05
N GLU A 169 -18.39 -32.93 7.88
CA GLU A 169 -17.44 -31.86 7.48
C GLU A 169 -17.42 -30.72 8.51
N GLN A 170 -16.24 -30.33 8.90
CA GLN A 170 -15.99 -29.22 9.82
C GLN A 170 -15.23 -28.12 9.10
N ILE A 171 -15.66 -26.87 9.29
CA ILE A 171 -15.04 -25.70 8.72
C ILE A 171 -14.15 -25.03 9.78
N ALA A 172 -12.91 -24.73 9.43
CA ALA A 172 -11.95 -24.01 10.25
C ALA A 172 -11.62 -22.65 9.61
N GLY A 173 -11.62 -21.61 10.43
CA GLY A 173 -11.16 -20.29 10.03
C GLY A 173 -9.66 -20.15 10.27
N LEU A 174 -8.87 -19.95 9.22
CA LEU A 174 -7.42 -19.81 9.28
C LEU A 174 -7.06 -18.38 8.92
N SER A 175 -6.32 -17.68 9.79
CA SER A 175 -5.90 -16.32 9.51
C SER A 175 -4.55 -16.02 10.14
N THR A 176 -3.62 -15.52 9.35
CA THR A 176 -2.31 -15.04 9.82
C THR A 176 -1.84 -13.87 8.98
N GLN A 177 -1.00 -13.02 9.56
CA GLN A 177 -0.42 -11.87 8.87
C GLN A 177 0.92 -11.48 9.47
N CYS A 178 1.72 -10.77 8.68
CA CYS A 178 2.98 -10.19 9.12
C CYS A 178 3.31 -8.92 8.33
N ILE A 179 4.25 -8.13 8.84
CA ILE A 179 4.83 -7.01 8.11
C ILE A 179 6.14 -7.49 7.47
N VAL A 180 6.26 -7.26 6.17
CA VAL A 180 7.45 -7.62 5.37
C VAL A 180 8.12 -6.33 4.91
N ASP A 181 9.41 -6.19 5.22
CA ASP A 181 10.27 -5.11 4.71
C ASP A 181 10.86 -5.52 3.36
N VAL A 182 10.36 -4.91 2.29
CA VAL A 182 10.78 -5.18 0.91
C VAL A 182 11.86 -4.18 0.52
N THR A 183 13.10 -4.50 0.84
CA THR A 183 14.27 -3.67 0.49
C THR A 183 14.72 -3.85 -0.98
N ASP A 184 14.38 -4.99 -1.60
CA ASP A 184 14.72 -5.34 -2.98
C ASP A 184 13.67 -6.31 -3.54
N THR A 185 12.93 -5.87 -4.55
CA THR A 185 11.85 -6.66 -5.17
C THR A 185 12.35 -7.89 -5.95
N SER A 186 13.64 -7.95 -6.29
CA SER A 186 14.25 -9.12 -6.95
C SER A 186 14.51 -10.25 -5.96
N ASN A 187 14.83 -9.91 -4.72
CA ASN A 187 15.29 -10.84 -3.69
C ASN A 187 14.25 -11.11 -2.60
N VAL A 188 13.50 -10.09 -2.17
CA VAL A 188 12.45 -10.24 -1.16
C VAL A 188 11.16 -10.71 -1.81
N LYS A 189 10.71 -11.90 -1.42
CA LYS A 189 9.50 -12.53 -1.94
C LYS A 189 8.77 -13.27 -0.83
N VAL A 190 7.51 -13.56 -1.07
CA VAL A 190 6.72 -14.39 -0.15
C VAL A 190 6.00 -15.50 -0.93
N LEU A 191 5.68 -16.57 -0.23
CA LEU A 191 4.79 -17.63 -0.68
C LEU A 191 3.91 -18.09 0.48
N PHE A 192 2.84 -18.78 0.14
CA PHE A 192 1.90 -19.36 1.11
C PHE A 192 1.94 -20.87 1.01
N GLN A 193 1.87 -21.52 2.17
CA GLN A 193 1.90 -22.98 2.27
C GLN A 193 0.74 -23.49 3.12
N THR A 194 0.35 -24.73 2.84
CA THR A 194 -0.44 -25.55 3.75
C THR A 194 0.46 -26.61 4.39
N SER A 195 0.17 -26.95 5.64
CA SER A 195 0.82 -28.04 6.37
C SER A 195 -0.17 -28.75 7.28
N SER A 196 0.08 -30.01 7.54
CA SER A 196 -0.74 -30.84 8.45
C SER A 196 -2.19 -31.02 8.02
N PHE A 197 -2.51 -30.81 6.75
CA PHE A 197 -3.81 -31.16 6.20
C PHE A 197 -3.88 -32.66 5.99
N GLY A 198 -4.88 -33.29 6.58
CA GLY A 198 -5.14 -34.72 6.43
C GLY A 198 -5.78 -35.06 5.09
N SER A 199 -5.94 -36.37 4.86
CA SER A 199 -6.57 -36.87 3.63
C SER A 199 -8.02 -36.41 3.53
N GLY A 200 -8.35 -35.71 2.43
CA GLY A 200 -9.70 -35.19 2.17
C GLY A 200 -9.93 -33.78 2.71
N SER A 201 -9.02 -33.24 3.54
CA SER A 201 -9.10 -31.83 3.95
C SER A 201 -8.67 -30.90 2.79
N TYR A 202 -9.24 -29.71 2.76
CA TYR A 202 -8.95 -28.75 1.68
C TYR A 202 -9.16 -27.30 2.14
N LEU A 203 -8.51 -26.37 1.44
CA LEU A 203 -8.86 -24.96 1.49
C LEU A 203 -10.00 -24.68 0.50
N MET A 204 -11.02 -23.98 0.93
CA MET A 204 -12.14 -23.59 0.09
C MET A 204 -11.73 -22.49 -0.90
N GLY A 205 -12.16 -22.63 -2.14
CA GLY A 205 -11.94 -21.64 -3.20
C GLY A 205 -13.21 -21.36 -3.99
N SER A 206 -13.30 -20.19 -4.57
CA SER A 206 -14.39 -19.73 -5.43
C SER A 206 -13.90 -18.60 -6.35
N THR A 207 -14.46 -18.53 -7.56
CA THR A 207 -14.22 -17.40 -8.47
C THR A 207 -14.95 -16.11 -8.07
N ASP A 208 -15.90 -16.18 -7.15
CA ASP A 208 -16.77 -15.06 -6.79
C ASP A 208 -16.60 -14.60 -5.33
N ILE A 209 -16.18 -15.50 -4.45
CA ILE A 209 -16.14 -15.28 -3.00
C ILE A 209 -14.72 -15.56 -2.49
N ASN A 210 -14.19 -14.67 -1.68
CA ASN A 210 -12.89 -14.83 -1.02
C ASN A 210 -12.99 -15.78 0.19
N TYR A 211 -13.21 -17.09 -0.04
CA TYR A 211 -13.13 -18.10 1.02
C TYR A 211 -11.70 -18.25 1.53
N SER A 212 -10.75 -18.35 0.61
CA SER A 212 -9.32 -18.32 0.93
C SER A 212 -8.64 -17.27 0.06
N ALA A 213 -8.11 -16.26 0.73
CA ALA A 213 -7.58 -15.07 0.09
C ALA A 213 -6.24 -14.63 0.71
N PHE A 214 -5.45 -14.00 -0.12
CA PHE A 214 -4.15 -13.42 0.21
C PHE A 214 -4.23 -11.92 -0.03
N HIS A 215 -3.70 -11.11 0.87
CA HIS A 215 -3.74 -9.67 0.73
C HIS A 215 -2.37 -9.04 1.00
N PHE A 216 -2.13 -7.95 0.29
CA PHE A 216 -0.87 -7.21 0.28
C PHE A 216 -1.19 -5.73 0.32
N ILE A 217 -0.80 -5.03 1.38
CA ILE A 217 -1.04 -3.60 1.55
C ILE A 217 0.29 -2.92 1.83
N ARG A 218 0.72 -2.02 0.96
CA ARG A 218 1.93 -1.22 1.18
C ARG A 218 1.64 -0.13 2.20
N LEU A 219 2.36 -0.17 3.30
CA LEU A 219 2.18 0.76 4.43
C LEU A 219 3.01 2.04 4.28
N GLY A 220 4.16 1.96 3.59
CA GLY A 220 5.08 3.09 3.44
C GLY A 220 6.41 2.67 2.83
N ASP A 221 7.35 3.62 2.80
CA ASP A 221 8.71 3.40 2.31
C ASP A 221 9.57 2.64 3.33
N THR A 222 10.64 1.98 2.85
CA THR A 222 11.69 1.34 3.68
C THR A 222 12.66 2.37 4.21
#